data_5e5f92d1fcdf97c9ba5a6a51bfd3cc48
#
_entry.id   5e5f92d1fcdf97c9ba5a6a51bfd3cc48
#
_cell.length_a   1.000
_cell.length_b   1.000
_cell.length_c   1.000
_cell.angle_alpha   90.00
_cell.angle_beta   90.00
_cell.angle_gamma   90.00
#
_symmetry.space_group_name_H-M   'P 1'
#
loop_
_entity.id
_entity.type
_entity.pdbx_description
1 polymer ?
#
loop_
_entity_poly.entity_id
_entity_poly.type
_entity_poly.pdbx_seq_one_letter_code
_entity_poly.pdbx_strand_id
1 'polypeptide(L)'
;FIQMSMRGFIRTFMLFAGGIICMLSLNLSFGAVIACALPLVTICVIYFLSKANPLFSKLQQKLDNVNNVMQENVAGFRVVKAYVKEDYEKERFGKSNDDLVNTQLNVLMIFSYMQPIMNIILNLSVVAVIKVGGIQVANGSVTPGNVMAAITYVTQSLNAVMRMTNMFQTASRGIASGRRINEVLAC
;
A
#
# COMPACT_ATOMS: atom_id res chain seq x y z
N PHE A 1 12.55 -14.64 6.76
CA PHE A 1 12.03 -13.60 5.86
C PHE A 1 11.56 -14.18 4.52
N ILE A 2 12.40 -14.92 3.78
CA ILE A 2 12.10 -15.52 2.46
C ILE A 2 10.89 -16.46 2.54
N GLN A 3 10.84 -17.36 3.52
CA GLN A 3 9.74 -18.30 3.70
C GLN A 3 8.39 -17.60 3.97
N MET A 4 8.41 -16.51 4.74
CA MET A 4 7.21 -15.76 5.09
C MET A 4 6.69 -14.95 3.89
N SER A 5 7.60 -14.41 3.08
CA SER A 5 7.26 -13.70 1.84
C SER A 5 6.72 -14.65 0.77
N MET A 6 7.33 -15.81 0.57
CA MET A 6 6.84 -16.79 -0.40
C MET A 6 5.46 -17.36 -0.04
N ARG A 7 5.24 -17.71 1.23
CA ARG A 7 3.90 -18.14 1.69
C ARG A 7 2.84 -17.08 1.48
N GLY A 8 3.17 -15.82 1.80
CA GLY A 8 2.28 -14.70 1.59
C GLY A 8 1.93 -14.52 0.12
N PHE A 9 2.91 -14.61 -0.77
CA PHE A 9 2.74 -14.46 -2.21
C PHE A 9 1.82 -15.53 -2.79
N ILE A 10 2.13 -16.81 -2.55
CA ILE A 10 1.34 -17.94 -3.02
C ILE A 10 -0.11 -17.85 -2.50
N ARG A 11 -0.27 -17.61 -1.19
CA ARG A 11 -1.60 -17.48 -0.58
C ARG A 11 -2.42 -16.35 -1.20
N THR A 12 -1.83 -15.17 -1.40
CA THR A 12 -2.52 -14.01 -1.94
C THR A 12 -2.94 -14.25 -3.39
N PHE A 13 -2.06 -14.85 -4.19
CA PHE A 13 -2.33 -15.18 -5.57
C PHE A 13 -3.42 -16.25 -5.69
N MET A 14 -3.38 -17.29 -4.86
CA MET A 14 -4.41 -18.32 -4.80
C MET A 14 -5.77 -17.76 -4.37
N LEU A 15 -5.80 -16.87 -3.38
CA LEU A 15 -7.05 -16.22 -2.94
C LEU A 15 -7.63 -15.30 -4.01
N PHE A 16 -6.78 -14.60 -4.76
CA PHE A 16 -7.20 -13.74 -5.85
C PHE A 16 -7.78 -14.56 -7.03
N ALA A 17 -6.99 -15.47 -7.56
CA ALA A 17 -7.42 -16.30 -8.70
C ALA A 17 -8.56 -17.24 -8.31
N GLY A 18 -8.47 -17.91 -7.16
CA GLY A 18 -9.51 -18.80 -6.64
C GLY A 18 -10.83 -18.06 -6.38
N GLY A 19 -10.77 -16.86 -5.80
CA GLY A 19 -11.94 -16.03 -5.55
C GLY A 19 -12.69 -15.67 -6.85
N ILE A 20 -11.96 -15.28 -7.90
CA ILE A 20 -12.55 -14.97 -9.21
C ILE A 20 -13.18 -16.22 -9.85
N ILE A 21 -12.44 -17.33 -9.88
CA ILE A 21 -12.93 -18.59 -10.44
C ILE A 21 -14.19 -19.08 -9.72
N CYS A 22 -14.16 -19.06 -8.37
CA CYS A 22 -15.33 -19.46 -7.57
C CYS A 22 -16.53 -18.54 -7.80
N MET A 23 -16.34 -17.22 -7.92
CA MET A 23 -17.44 -16.29 -8.22
C MET A 23 -18.07 -16.56 -9.59
N LEU A 24 -17.26 -16.79 -10.62
CA LEU A 24 -17.73 -17.13 -11.96
C LEU A 24 -18.47 -18.48 -11.98
N SER A 25 -18.00 -19.45 -11.19
CA SER A 25 -18.64 -20.78 -11.07
C SER A 25 -19.98 -20.72 -10.34
N LEU A 26 -20.16 -19.77 -9.40
CA LEU A 26 -21.44 -19.61 -8.69
C LEU A 26 -22.51 -19.00 -9.59
N ASN A 27 -22.20 -17.90 -10.26
CA ASN A 27 -23.10 -17.25 -11.21
C ASN A 27 -22.35 -16.16 -12.00
N LEU A 28 -22.63 -16.07 -13.30
CA LEU A 28 -22.02 -15.07 -14.19
C LEU A 28 -22.32 -13.62 -13.74
N SER A 29 -23.47 -13.38 -13.12
CA SER A 29 -23.86 -12.07 -12.60
C SER A 29 -22.96 -11.61 -11.45
N PHE A 30 -22.52 -12.53 -10.57
CA PHE A 30 -21.54 -12.21 -9.54
C PHE A 30 -20.15 -11.95 -10.13
N GLY A 31 -19.80 -12.68 -11.20
CA GLY A 31 -18.61 -12.42 -12.01
C GLY A 31 -18.57 -11.00 -12.59
N ALA A 32 -19.71 -10.48 -13.06
CA ALA A 32 -19.81 -9.12 -13.57
C ALA A 32 -19.53 -8.06 -12.49
N VAL A 33 -20.01 -8.27 -11.25
CA VAL A 33 -19.73 -7.36 -10.14
C VAL A 33 -18.22 -7.27 -9.86
N ILE A 34 -17.54 -8.42 -9.80
CA ILE A 34 -16.08 -8.42 -9.53
C ILE A 34 -15.31 -7.87 -10.74
N ALA A 35 -15.76 -8.11 -11.96
CA ALA A 35 -15.16 -7.58 -13.17
C ALA A 35 -15.23 -6.04 -13.25
N CYS A 36 -16.24 -5.42 -12.64
CA CYS A 36 -16.33 -3.96 -12.49
C CYS A 36 -15.52 -3.44 -11.29
N ALA A 37 -15.52 -4.17 -10.17
CA ALA A 37 -14.87 -3.73 -8.94
C ALA A 37 -13.34 -3.80 -9.04
N LEU A 38 -12.78 -4.84 -9.68
CA LEU A 38 -11.33 -5.03 -9.80
C LEU A 38 -10.61 -3.90 -10.54
N PRO A 39 -11.05 -3.47 -11.76
CA PRO A 39 -10.44 -2.34 -12.44
C PRO A 39 -10.51 -1.06 -11.62
N LEU A 40 -11.64 -0.82 -10.94
CA LEU A 40 -11.85 0.37 -10.12
C LEU A 40 -10.84 0.42 -8.96
N VAL A 41 -10.65 -0.68 -8.24
CA VAL A 41 -9.64 -0.78 -7.17
C VAL A 41 -8.24 -0.63 -7.74
N THR A 42 -7.93 -1.27 -8.87
CA THR A 42 -6.60 -1.21 -9.49
C THR A 42 -6.25 0.21 -9.92
N ILE A 43 -7.16 0.92 -10.58
CA ILE A 43 -6.99 2.32 -10.98
C ILE A 43 -6.76 3.19 -9.75
N CYS A 44 -7.56 3.00 -8.70
CA CYS A 44 -7.43 3.74 -7.45
C CYS A 44 -6.05 3.53 -6.80
N VAL A 45 -5.59 2.27 -6.70
CA VAL A 45 -4.26 1.93 -6.17
C VAL A 45 -3.16 2.60 -6.99
N ILE A 46 -3.20 2.50 -8.33
CA ILE A 46 -2.20 3.13 -9.21
C ILE A 46 -2.19 4.64 -9.01
N TYR A 47 -3.34 5.28 -8.92
CA TYR A 47 -3.46 6.72 -8.68
C TYR A 47 -2.78 7.14 -7.36
N PHE A 48 -3.07 6.45 -6.25
CA PHE A 48 -2.47 6.75 -4.96
C PHE A 48 -0.96 6.51 -4.95
N LEU A 49 -0.48 5.42 -5.55
CA LEU A 49 0.95 5.13 -5.64
C LEU A 49 1.69 6.16 -6.50
N SER A 50 1.11 6.58 -7.62
CA SER A 50 1.71 7.62 -8.47
C SER A 50 1.84 8.96 -7.73
N LYS A 51 0.91 9.28 -6.85
CA LYS A 51 0.98 10.47 -5.99
C LYS A 51 1.97 10.32 -4.83
N ALA A 52 2.07 9.13 -4.24
CA ALA A 52 2.93 8.86 -3.09
C ALA A 52 4.42 8.77 -3.46
N ASN A 53 4.75 8.16 -4.60
CA ASN A 53 6.14 7.93 -5.01
C ASN A 53 7.02 9.19 -5.04
N PRO A 54 6.62 10.32 -5.66
CA PRO A 54 7.45 11.53 -5.66
C PRO A 54 7.60 12.15 -4.27
N LEU A 55 6.62 11.96 -3.39
CA LEU A 55 6.69 12.44 -2.01
C LEU A 55 7.65 11.61 -1.16
N PHE A 56 7.76 10.32 -1.41
CA PHE A 56 8.78 9.49 -0.75
C PHE A 56 10.20 9.92 -1.11
N SER A 57 10.45 10.27 -2.37
CA SER A 57 11.75 10.79 -2.80
C SER A 57 12.07 12.11 -2.09
N LYS A 58 11.09 13.03 -2.00
CA LYS A 58 11.25 14.28 -1.25
C LYS A 58 11.48 14.05 0.24
N LEU A 59 10.75 13.10 0.84
CA LEU A 59 10.92 12.73 2.25
C LEU A 59 12.35 12.24 2.52
N GLN A 60 12.91 11.40 1.62
CA GLN A 60 14.29 10.94 1.74
C GLN A 60 15.29 12.10 1.67
N GLN A 61 15.11 13.03 0.72
CA GLN A 61 15.96 14.22 0.63
C GLN A 61 15.90 15.08 1.90
N LYS A 62 14.72 15.26 2.51
CA LYS A 62 14.59 16.01 3.76
C LYS A 62 15.22 15.28 4.93
N LEU A 63 15.12 13.95 4.99
CA LEU A 63 15.81 13.13 5.98
C LEU A 63 17.33 13.25 5.86
N ASP A 64 17.86 13.18 4.64
CA ASP A 64 19.28 13.35 4.37
C ASP A 64 19.76 14.75 4.81
N ASN A 65 18.95 15.80 4.58
CA ASN A 65 19.27 17.15 5.03
C ASN A 65 19.34 17.25 6.56
N VAL A 66 18.39 16.67 7.30
CA VAL A 66 18.42 16.62 8.76
C VAL A 66 19.67 15.89 9.26
N ASN A 67 19.99 14.75 8.63
CA ASN A 67 21.20 13.99 8.97
C ASN A 67 22.49 14.80 8.72
N ASN A 68 22.56 15.53 7.61
CA ASN A 68 23.70 16.39 7.29
C ASN A 68 23.88 17.50 8.33
N VAL A 69 22.79 18.23 8.67
CA VAL A 69 22.83 19.26 9.73
C VAL A 69 23.28 18.66 11.06
N MET A 70 22.82 17.46 11.40
CA MET A 70 23.23 16.79 12.62
C MET A 70 24.73 16.40 12.61
N GLN A 71 25.22 15.86 11.50
CA GLN A 71 26.63 15.51 11.33
C GLN A 71 27.53 16.73 11.39
N GLU A 72 27.14 17.84 10.76
CA GLU A 72 27.87 19.13 10.83
C GLU A 72 27.92 19.63 12.27
N ASN A 73 26.78 19.57 13.00
CA ASN A 73 26.73 19.99 14.39
C ASN A 73 27.62 19.15 15.33
N VAL A 74 27.64 17.84 15.13
CA VAL A 74 28.49 16.93 15.90
C VAL A 74 29.97 17.19 15.59
N ALA A 75 30.33 17.32 14.31
CA ALA A 75 31.71 17.57 13.90
C ALA A 75 32.20 18.97 14.35
N GLY A 76 31.32 19.98 14.24
CA GLY A 76 31.60 21.37 14.59
C GLY A 76 31.36 21.76 16.04
N PHE A 77 31.00 20.80 16.93
CA PHE A 77 30.54 21.08 18.28
C PHE A 77 31.49 22.04 19.09
N ARG A 78 32.81 21.85 18.98
CA ARG A 78 33.80 22.73 19.66
C ARG A 78 33.75 24.16 19.13
N VAL A 79 33.54 24.33 17.82
CA VAL A 79 33.44 25.65 17.19
C VAL A 79 32.16 26.35 17.61
N VAL A 80 31.03 25.65 17.58
CA VAL A 80 29.71 26.17 18.00
C VAL A 80 29.79 26.66 19.45
N LYS A 81 30.42 25.89 20.35
CA LYS A 81 30.64 26.26 21.75
C LYS A 81 31.58 27.47 21.91
N ALA A 82 32.67 27.51 21.15
CA ALA A 82 33.63 28.60 21.24
C ALA A 82 33.04 29.95 20.80
N TYR A 83 32.13 29.94 19.84
CA TYR A 83 31.46 31.13 19.30
C TYR A 83 30.07 31.39 19.90
N VAL A 84 29.63 30.59 20.89
CA VAL A 84 28.30 30.72 21.54
C VAL A 84 27.17 30.79 20.51
N LYS A 85 27.17 29.88 19.54
CA LYS A 85 26.21 29.84 18.44
C LYS A 85 25.19 28.68 18.56
N GLU A 86 24.97 28.18 19.77
CA GLU A 86 24.05 27.06 20.03
C GLU A 86 22.62 27.38 19.59
N ASP A 87 22.13 28.58 19.79
CA ASP A 87 20.76 28.96 19.45
C ASP A 87 20.56 29.05 17.93
N TYR A 88 21.58 29.51 17.22
CA TYR A 88 21.58 29.49 15.74
C TYR A 88 21.49 28.05 15.19
N GLU A 89 22.31 27.14 15.74
CA GLU A 89 22.29 25.75 15.29
C GLU A 89 21.01 25.01 15.70
N LYS A 90 20.41 25.33 16.85
CA LYS A 90 19.08 24.84 17.23
C LYS A 90 17.99 25.30 16.25
N GLU A 91 17.99 26.57 15.86
CA GLU A 91 17.04 27.12 14.91
C GLU A 91 17.22 26.47 13.54
N ARG A 92 18.45 26.30 13.07
CA ARG A 92 18.79 25.63 11.81
C ARG A 92 18.31 24.17 11.78
N PHE A 93 18.58 23.44 12.87
CA PHE A 93 18.09 22.07 13.02
C PHE A 93 16.56 22.03 13.08
N GLY A 94 15.94 22.94 13.85
CA GLY A 94 14.50 23.07 13.96
C GLY A 94 13.83 23.23 12.59
N LYS A 95 14.32 24.15 11.76
CA LYS A 95 13.82 24.36 10.39
C LYS A 95 13.92 23.11 9.53
N SER A 96 15.07 22.43 9.57
CA SER A 96 15.26 21.19 8.79
C SER A 96 14.35 20.07 9.28
N ASN A 97 14.14 19.96 10.59
CA ASN A 97 13.24 18.99 11.21
C ASN A 97 11.77 19.29 10.87
N ASP A 98 11.34 20.53 10.94
CA ASP A 98 9.97 20.94 10.61
C ASP A 98 9.66 20.68 9.12
N ASP A 99 10.61 20.90 8.23
CA ASP A 99 10.52 20.56 6.82
C ASP A 99 10.34 19.04 6.60
N LEU A 100 11.09 18.22 7.34
CA LEU A 100 10.96 16.76 7.32
C LEU A 100 9.59 16.35 7.82
N VAL A 101 9.17 16.85 8.98
CA VAL A 101 7.85 16.53 9.60
C VAL A 101 6.71 16.92 8.68
N ASN A 102 6.72 18.12 8.09
CA ASN A 102 5.69 18.57 7.16
C ASN A 102 5.62 17.68 5.91
N THR A 103 6.78 17.30 5.37
CA THR A 103 6.83 16.39 4.22
C THR A 103 6.29 15.01 4.59
N GLN A 104 6.62 14.48 5.77
CA GLN A 104 6.12 13.22 6.29
C GLN A 104 4.61 13.25 6.51
N LEU A 105 4.08 14.33 7.08
CA LEU A 105 2.63 14.51 7.25
C LEU A 105 1.90 14.48 5.91
N ASN A 106 2.43 15.11 4.86
CA ASN A 106 1.84 15.07 3.54
C ASN A 106 1.78 13.64 2.96
N VAL A 107 2.84 12.85 3.18
CA VAL A 107 2.85 11.41 2.80
C VAL A 107 1.80 10.65 3.58
N LEU A 108 1.75 10.83 4.90
CA LEU A 108 0.79 10.13 5.78
C LEU A 108 -0.66 10.49 5.45
N MET A 109 -0.96 11.75 5.09
CA MET A 109 -2.30 12.16 4.68
C MET A 109 -2.77 11.40 3.43
N ILE A 110 -1.91 11.22 2.43
CA ILE A 110 -2.27 10.44 1.22
C ILE A 110 -2.66 9.01 1.60
N PHE A 111 -1.87 8.34 2.44
CA PHE A 111 -2.19 6.98 2.89
C PHE A 111 -3.42 6.92 3.78
N SER A 112 -3.64 7.95 4.60
CA SER A 112 -4.83 8.05 5.44
C SER A 112 -6.13 8.14 4.62
N TYR A 113 -6.11 8.81 3.46
CA TYR A 113 -7.27 8.85 2.56
C TYR A 113 -7.44 7.57 1.74
N MET A 114 -6.37 6.85 1.47
CA MET A 114 -6.43 5.63 0.68
C MET A 114 -7.33 4.57 1.32
N GLN A 115 -7.18 4.35 2.63
CA GLN A 115 -7.92 3.29 3.34
C GLN A 115 -9.44 3.48 3.34
N PRO A 116 -10.00 4.67 3.68
CA PRO A 116 -11.44 4.91 3.58
C PRO A 116 -11.99 4.73 2.16
N ILE A 117 -11.28 5.21 1.14
CA ILE A 117 -11.71 5.09 -0.25
C ILE A 117 -11.78 3.62 -0.67
N MET A 118 -10.76 2.82 -0.31
CA MET A 118 -10.78 1.38 -0.58
C MET A 118 -11.92 0.67 0.14
N ASN A 119 -12.22 1.04 1.39
CA ASN A 119 -13.35 0.49 2.13
C ASN A 119 -14.70 0.86 1.49
N ILE A 120 -14.84 2.07 0.96
CA ILE A 120 -16.06 2.47 0.23
C ILE A 120 -16.25 1.59 -1.01
N ILE A 121 -15.21 1.40 -1.82
CA ILE A 121 -15.29 0.54 -3.02
C ILE A 121 -15.65 -0.89 -2.63
N LEU A 122 -15.03 -1.43 -1.58
CA LEU A 122 -15.32 -2.77 -1.08
C LEU A 122 -16.77 -2.90 -0.64
N ASN A 123 -17.27 -1.98 0.20
CA ASN A 123 -18.64 -2.01 0.69
C ASN A 123 -19.67 -1.81 -0.42
N LEU A 124 -19.41 -0.93 -1.40
CA LEU A 124 -20.26 -0.79 -2.58
C LEU A 124 -20.33 -2.09 -3.39
N SER A 125 -19.20 -2.78 -3.53
CA SER A 125 -19.16 -4.09 -4.20
C SER A 125 -19.97 -5.15 -3.46
N VAL A 126 -19.90 -5.16 -2.11
CA VAL A 126 -20.71 -6.05 -1.26
C VAL A 126 -22.19 -5.74 -1.40
N VAL A 127 -22.58 -4.47 -1.38
CA VAL A 127 -23.97 -4.04 -1.57
C VAL A 127 -24.48 -4.46 -2.98
N ALA A 128 -23.64 -4.34 -4.01
CA ALA A 128 -23.97 -4.79 -5.35
C ALA A 128 -24.21 -6.30 -5.40
N VAL A 129 -23.36 -7.11 -4.75
CA VAL A 129 -23.54 -8.56 -4.64
C VAL A 129 -24.85 -8.91 -3.91
N ILE A 130 -25.15 -8.22 -2.79
CA ILE A 130 -26.39 -8.44 -2.05
C ILE A 130 -27.62 -8.10 -2.89
N LYS A 131 -27.60 -6.98 -3.62
CA LYS A 131 -28.70 -6.57 -4.48
C LYS A 131 -28.93 -7.55 -5.63
N VAL A 132 -27.87 -7.90 -6.36
CA VAL A 132 -27.94 -8.85 -7.48
C VAL A 132 -28.32 -10.23 -6.96
N GLY A 133 -27.71 -10.70 -5.89
CA GLY A 133 -27.98 -11.98 -5.26
C GLY A 133 -29.40 -12.09 -4.70
N GLY A 134 -29.89 -11.03 -4.04
CA GLY A 134 -31.24 -10.97 -3.50
C GLY A 134 -32.32 -11.13 -4.58
N ILE A 135 -32.15 -10.47 -5.73
CA ILE A 135 -33.05 -10.61 -6.87
C ILE A 135 -33.02 -12.05 -7.38
N GLN A 136 -31.84 -12.67 -7.49
CA GLN A 136 -31.72 -14.04 -8.00
C GLN A 136 -32.26 -15.09 -7.01
N VAL A 137 -32.15 -14.87 -5.71
CA VAL A 137 -32.75 -15.70 -4.68
C VAL A 137 -34.26 -15.59 -4.74
N ALA A 138 -34.83 -14.39 -4.92
CA ALA A 138 -36.28 -14.19 -5.08
C ALA A 138 -36.81 -14.90 -6.33
N ASN A 139 -36.02 -14.98 -7.40
CA ASN A 139 -36.36 -15.72 -8.64
C ASN A 139 -36.06 -17.22 -8.56
N GLY A 140 -35.57 -17.73 -7.39
CA GLY A 140 -35.27 -19.15 -7.22
C GLY A 140 -34.01 -19.64 -7.98
N SER A 141 -33.25 -18.74 -8.60
CA SER A 141 -32.09 -19.10 -9.45
C SER A 141 -30.82 -19.39 -8.63
N VAL A 142 -30.73 -18.89 -7.40
CA VAL A 142 -29.56 -18.99 -6.54
C VAL A 142 -29.99 -19.18 -5.09
N THR A 143 -29.22 -19.94 -4.30
CA THR A 143 -29.51 -20.13 -2.88
C THR A 143 -28.94 -18.96 -2.05
N PRO A 144 -29.51 -18.63 -0.89
CA PRO A 144 -28.94 -17.64 0.03
C PRO A 144 -27.49 -17.93 0.44
N GLY A 145 -27.09 -19.20 0.54
CA GLY A 145 -25.73 -19.63 0.79
C GLY A 145 -24.74 -19.20 -0.29
N ASN A 146 -25.16 -19.23 -1.56
CA ASN A 146 -24.32 -18.76 -2.65
C ASN A 146 -24.07 -17.24 -2.60
N VAL A 147 -25.05 -16.46 -2.13
CA VAL A 147 -24.89 -15.02 -1.93
C VAL A 147 -23.86 -14.75 -0.82
N MET A 148 -23.92 -15.49 0.29
CA MET A 148 -22.93 -15.38 1.38
C MET A 148 -21.52 -15.78 0.93
N ALA A 149 -21.41 -16.84 0.12
CA ALA A 149 -20.14 -17.23 -0.49
C ALA A 149 -19.60 -16.13 -1.42
N ALA A 150 -20.46 -15.54 -2.26
CA ALA A 150 -20.06 -14.46 -3.16
C ALA A 150 -19.58 -13.21 -2.41
N ILE A 151 -20.21 -12.83 -1.31
CA ILE A 151 -19.75 -11.74 -0.43
C ILE A 151 -18.33 -12.03 0.10
N THR A 152 -18.10 -13.26 0.53
CA THR A 152 -16.79 -13.67 1.04
C THR A 152 -15.73 -13.62 -0.07
N TYR A 153 -16.03 -14.12 -1.26
CA TYR A 153 -15.09 -14.14 -2.36
C TYR A 153 -14.78 -12.75 -2.90
N VAL A 154 -15.77 -11.86 -3.04
CA VAL A 154 -15.52 -10.48 -3.47
C VAL A 154 -14.65 -9.75 -2.47
N THR A 155 -14.94 -9.89 -1.17
CA THR A 155 -14.15 -9.27 -0.10
C THR A 155 -12.71 -9.78 -0.09
N GLN A 156 -12.51 -11.08 -0.21
CA GLN A 156 -11.16 -11.68 -0.24
C GLN A 156 -10.37 -11.26 -1.49
N SER A 157 -11.01 -11.24 -2.67
CA SER A 157 -10.36 -10.86 -3.92
C SER A 157 -9.94 -9.40 -3.92
N LEU A 158 -10.78 -8.47 -3.46
CA LEU A 158 -10.44 -7.05 -3.38
C LEU A 158 -9.34 -6.78 -2.34
N ASN A 159 -9.39 -7.46 -1.19
CA ASN A 159 -8.31 -7.39 -0.20
C ASN A 159 -6.99 -8.00 -0.71
N ALA A 160 -7.06 -9.01 -1.57
CA ALA A 160 -5.87 -9.60 -2.18
C ALA A 160 -5.14 -8.59 -3.09
N VAL A 161 -5.86 -7.74 -3.85
CA VAL A 161 -5.25 -6.67 -4.66
C VAL A 161 -4.45 -5.71 -3.80
N MET A 162 -5.00 -5.27 -2.65
CA MET A 162 -4.28 -4.38 -1.73
C MET A 162 -3.02 -5.05 -1.14
N ARG A 163 -3.10 -6.33 -0.80
CA ARG A 163 -1.93 -7.10 -0.32
C ARG A 163 -0.87 -7.27 -1.39
N MET A 164 -1.27 -7.52 -2.65
CA MET A 164 -0.33 -7.62 -3.78
C MET A 164 0.51 -6.37 -3.92
N THR A 165 -0.08 -5.18 -3.79
CA THR A 165 0.64 -3.91 -3.87
C THR A 165 1.78 -3.83 -2.86
N ASN A 166 1.53 -4.17 -1.60
CA ASN A 166 2.55 -4.19 -0.56
C ASN A 166 3.64 -5.26 -0.82
N MET A 167 3.26 -6.37 -1.42
CA MET A 167 4.19 -7.45 -1.75
C MET A 167 5.14 -7.07 -2.89
N PHE A 168 4.67 -6.38 -3.93
CA PHE A 168 5.52 -5.88 -5.01
C PHE A 168 6.60 -4.92 -4.49
N GLN A 169 6.27 -4.05 -3.55
CA GLN A 169 7.26 -3.17 -2.90
C GLN A 169 8.32 -3.97 -2.14
N THR A 170 7.90 -5.00 -1.41
CA THR A 170 8.82 -5.86 -0.66
C THR A 170 9.70 -6.71 -1.59
N ALA A 171 9.14 -7.25 -2.67
CA ALA A 171 9.87 -8.02 -3.68
C ALA A 171 10.91 -7.16 -4.40
N SER A 172 10.59 -5.93 -4.77
CA SER A 172 11.52 -4.99 -5.40
C SER A 172 12.74 -4.70 -4.51
N ARG A 173 12.54 -4.56 -3.20
CA ARG A 173 13.65 -4.41 -2.23
C ARG A 173 14.49 -5.69 -2.14
N GLY A 174 13.86 -6.85 -2.18
CA GLY A 174 14.55 -8.15 -2.18
C GLY A 174 15.42 -8.35 -3.42
N ILE A 175 14.92 -8.00 -4.60
CA ILE A 175 15.66 -8.06 -5.87
C ILE A 175 16.87 -7.13 -5.84
N ALA A 176 16.70 -5.89 -5.35
CA ALA A 176 17.80 -4.93 -5.23
C ALA A 176 18.91 -5.44 -4.28
N SER A 177 18.53 -6.06 -3.16
CA SER A 177 19.49 -6.68 -2.24
C SER A 177 20.19 -7.89 -2.85
N GLY A 178 19.47 -8.74 -3.58
CA GLY A 178 20.04 -9.90 -4.28
C GLY A 178 21.04 -9.48 -5.37
N ARG A 179 20.77 -8.39 -6.08
CA ARG A 179 21.67 -7.82 -7.08
C ARG A 179 22.99 -7.36 -6.47
N ARG A 180 22.96 -6.67 -5.33
CA ARG A 180 24.18 -6.28 -4.59
C ARG A 180 25.00 -7.47 -4.11
N ILE A 181 24.34 -8.51 -3.61
CA ILE A 181 25.03 -9.76 -3.20
C ILE A 181 25.71 -10.41 -4.41
N ASN A 182 25.02 -10.46 -5.55
CA ASN A 182 25.57 -11.06 -6.77
C ASN A 182 26.76 -10.25 -7.34
N GLU A 183 26.73 -8.92 -7.23
CA GLU A 183 27.86 -8.06 -7.60
C GLU A 183 29.09 -8.34 -6.73
N VAL A 184 28.91 -8.57 -5.44
CA VAL A 184 30.02 -8.89 -4.52
C VAL A 184 30.56 -10.31 -4.75
N LEU A 185 29.71 -11.25 -5.13
CA LEU A 185 30.13 -12.64 -5.41
C LEU A 185 30.76 -12.81 -6.80
N ALA A 186 30.55 -11.86 -7.71
CA ALA A 186 31.11 -11.86 -9.06
C ALA A 186 32.48 -11.14 -9.15
N CYS A 187 32.96 -10.53 -8.05
CA CYS A 187 34.30 -10.01 -7.88
C CYS A 187 35.24 -11.03 -7.24
#